data_b18e541f169fed805b313d8b0d6426eb
#
_entry.id   b18e541f169fed805b313d8b0d6426eb
#
_cell.length_a   1.000
_cell.length_b   1.000
_cell.length_c   1.000
_cell.angle_alpha   90.00
_cell.angle_beta   90.00
_cell.angle_gamma   90.00
#
_symmetry.space_group_name_H-M   'P 1'
#
loop_
_entity.id
_entity.type
_entity.pdbx_description
1 polymer ?
#
loop_
_entity_poly.entity_id
_entity_poly.type
_entity_poly.pdbx_seq_one_letter_code
_entity_poly.pdbx_strand_id
1 'polypeptide(L)'
;MRFVALFVREDSAYKKREVWDAYDANRNALQYSGTNPLVCHPPCRAWGRLSHMAHNVREGEAELALFSIAKIQKNGGILEHPSGSRLFGQHLPDVGEHDQYGGFTIEIDQYDFGHVAHKPTKLYICGIDKKDLPELPPRDLTIHYCDKGKRRSIAGNVRGTTRCTQYQREYTPEKLIDYFESVLKLMDQKEIKI
;
A
#
# COMPACT_ATOMS: atom_id res chain seq x y z
N MET A 1 -11.54 3.78 -18.24
CA MET A 1 -11.86 3.22 -16.92
C MET A 1 -11.30 4.12 -15.82
N ARG A 2 -11.97 4.25 -14.65
CA ARG A 2 -11.43 4.93 -13.49
C ARG A 2 -11.02 3.89 -12.45
N PHE A 3 -9.78 3.96 -11.99
CA PHE A 3 -9.32 3.16 -10.87
C PHE A 3 -9.75 3.78 -9.55
N VAL A 4 -9.79 2.99 -8.49
CA VAL A 4 -10.22 3.45 -7.17
C VAL A 4 -9.08 3.35 -6.18
N ALA A 5 -8.88 4.40 -5.39
CA ALA A 5 -7.92 4.40 -4.28
C ALA A 5 -8.62 4.78 -2.97
N LEU A 6 -8.61 3.87 -1.99
CA LEU A 6 -9.27 4.05 -0.71
C LEU A 6 -8.25 4.36 0.39
N PHE A 7 -8.68 5.17 1.38
CA PHE A 7 -7.87 5.57 2.53
C PHE A 7 -6.60 6.34 2.15
N VAL A 8 -6.67 7.15 1.10
CA VAL A 8 -5.56 8.00 0.71
C VAL A 8 -5.49 9.27 1.57
N ARG A 9 -4.35 9.93 1.58
CA ARG A 9 -4.19 11.25 2.21
C ARG A 9 -4.96 12.30 1.42
N GLU A 10 -5.34 13.40 2.10
CA GLU A 10 -6.03 14.55 1.49
C GLU A 10 -5.21 15.16 0.34
N ASP A 11 -3.89 15.24 0.51
CA ASP A 11 -2.93 15.79 -0.46
C ASP A 11 -2.27 14.72 -1.36
N SER A 12 -2.87 13.52 -1.44
CA SER A 12 -2.31 12.39 -2.18
C SER A 12 -2.16 12.66 -3.68
N ALA A 13 -1.09 12.11 -4.27
CA ALA A 13 -0.85 12.16 -5.71
C ALA A 13 -1.94 11.46 -6.54
N TYR A 14 -2.68 10.51 -5.98
CA TYR A 14 -3.85 9.92 -6.63
C TYR A 14 -4.88 10.97 -7.06
N LYS A 15 -5.12 11.98 -6.22
CA LYS A 15 -6.10 13.04 -6.48
C LYS A 15 -5.72 13.99 -7.63
N LYS A 16 -4.46 13.99 -8.02
CA LYS A 16 -3.94 14.79 -9.14
C LYS A 16 -4.06 14.10 -10.49
N ARG A 17 -4.53 12.86 -10.52
CA ARG A 17 -4.59 12.01 -11.70
C ARG A 17 -6.05 11.70 -12.04
N GLU A 18 -6.50 12.12 -13.21
CA GLU A 18 -7.92 12.00 -13.66
C GLU A 18 -8.41 10.54 -13.73
N VAL A 19 -7.50 9.59 -13.91
CA VAL A 19 -7.81 8.17 -13.99
C VAL A 19 -8.16 7.54 -12.64
N TRP A 20 -7.97 8.28 -11.53
CA TRP A 20 -8.23 7.78 -10.19
C TRP A 20 -9.45 8.43 -9.55
N ASP A 21 -10.28 7.62 -8.92
CA ASP A 21 -11.34 8.01 -8.00
C ASP A 21 -10.85 7.77 -6.57
N ALA A 22 -10.38 8.83 -5.91
CA ALA A 22 -9.64 8.73 -4.66
C ALA A 22 -10.51 9.13 -3.45
N TYR A 23 -10.53 8.27 -2.42
CA TYR A 23 -11.25 8.44 -1.16
C TYR A 23 -10.28 8.73 -0.02
N ASP A 24 -10.33 9.92 0.49
CA ASP A 24 -9.61 10.37 1.69
C ASP A 24 -10.50 10.36 2.94
N ALA A 25 -10.04 10.98 4.03
CA ALA A 25 -10.80 11.09 5.27
C ALA A 25 -12.11 11.91 5.15
N ASN A 26 -12.18 12.86 4.20
CA ASN A 26 -13.37 13.69 3.97
C ASN A 26 -14.42 12.94 3.12
N ARG A 27 -13.97 11.99 2.30
CA ARG A 27 -14.81 11.14 1.48
C ARG A 27 -14.77 9.71 2.03
N ASN A 28 -15.74 9.37 2.86
CA ASN A 28 -15.77 8.10 3.59
C ASN A 28 -15.64 6.87 2.70
N ALA A 29 -14.47 6.20 2.77
CA ALA A 29 -14.17 5.01 1.99
C ALA A 29 -15.11 3.81 2.28
N LEU A 30 -15.72 3.76 3.47
CA LEU A 30 -16.68 2.71 3.83
C LEU A 30 -17.97 2.76 2.99
N GLN A 31 -18.27 3.91 2.38
CA GLN A 31 -19.42 4.08 1.49
C GLN A 31 -19.14 3.61 0.05
N TYR A 32 -17.90 3.21 -0.26
CA TYR A 32 -17.59 2.71 -1.59
C TYR A 32 -18.31 1.38 -1.86
N SER A 33 -19.21 1.40 -2.83
CA SER A 33 -20.05 0.25 -3.24
C SER A 33 -19.74 -0.28 -4.65
N GLY A 34 -18.80 0.35 -5.37
CA GLY A 34 -18.41 -0.06 -6.72
C GLY A 34 -17.72 -1.42 -6.77
N THR A 35 -17.54 -1.94 -7.99
CA THR A 35 -16.95 -3.26 -8.28
C THR A 35 -15.60 -3.17 -8.97
N ASN A 36 -15.08 -1.97 -9.24
CA ASN A 36 -13.80 -1.78 -9.92
C ASN A 36 -12.65 -2.34 -9.06
N PRO A 37 -11.59 -2.87 -9.70
CA PRO A 37 -10.34 -3.16 -9.01
C PRO A 37 -9.79 -1.91 -8.31
N LEU A 38 -9.19 -2.08 -7.13
CA LEU A 38 -8.89 -0.96 -6.26
C LEU A 38 -7.54 -1.09 -5.53
N VAL A 39 -7.01 0.05 -5.12
CA VAL A 39 -5.87 0.12 -4.20
C VAL A 39 -6.36 0.63 -2.84
N CYS A 40 -5.92 -0.02 -1.76
CA CYS A 40 -6.25 0.38 -0.39
C CYS A 40 -5.00 0.67 0.43
N HIS A 41 -5.03 1.80 1.16
CA HIS A 41 -4.02 2.23 2.13
C HIS A 41 -4.63 2.38 3.54
N PRO A 42 -5.18 1.30 4.13
CA PRO A 42 -5.82 1.43 5.43
C PRO A 42 -4.82 1.84 6.51
N PRO A 43 -5.27 2.56 7.56
CA PRO A 43 -4.41 2.95 8.66
C PRO A 43 -3.71 1.74 9.30
N CYS A 44 -2.39 1.86 9.49
CA CYS A 44 -1.57 0.75 9.99
C CYS A 44 -1.35 0.73 11.51
N ARG A 45 -1.84 1.74 12.26
CA ARG A 45 -1.56 1.88 13.70
C ARG A 45 -2.05 0.69 14.52
N ALA A 46 -3.25 0.21 14.25
CA ALA A 46 -3.83 -0.95 14.93
C ALA A 46 -3.10 -2.28 14.62
N TRP A 47 -2.42 -2.36 13.48
CA TRP A 47 -1.80 -3.58 12.96
C TRP A 47 -0.28 -3.60 13.04
N GLY A 48 0.36 -2.49 13.41
CA GLY A 48 1.81 -2.42 13.56
C GLY A 48 2.33 -3.35 14.65
N ARG A 49 3.59 -3.78 14.52
CA ARG A 49 4.26 -4.62 15.54
C ARG A 49 4.22 -4.01 16.95
N LEU A 50 4.21 -2.69 17.05
CA LEU A 50 4.14 -1.94 18.30
C LEU A 50 2.75 -1.33 18.56
N SER A 51 1.68 -1.91 18.01
CA SER A 51 0.31 -1.39 18.17
C SER A 51 -0.14 -1.32 19.64
N HIS A 52 0.35 -2.22 20.50
CA HIS A 52 0.08 -2.18 21.95
C HIS A 52 0.64 -0.93 22.64
N MET A 53 1.60 -0.24 22.00
CA MET A 53 2.17 1.04 22.47
C MET A 53 1.62 2.25 21.72
N ALA A 54 0.69 2.05 20.78
CA ALA A 54 0.12 3.12 20.00
C ALA A 54 -0.99 3.83 20.78
N HIS A 55 -0.70 5.00 21.33
CA HIS A 55 -1.63 5.80 22.13
C HIS A 55 -2.78 6.45 21.33
N ASN A 56 -2.75 6.40 19.99
CA ASN A 56 -3.66 7.13 19.12
C ASN A 56 -4.42 6.23 18.12
N VAL A 57 -4.63 4.95 18.45
CA VAL A 57 -5.51 4.08 17.65
C VAL A 57 -6.95 4.52 17.88
N ARG A 58 -7.66 4.85 16.83
CA ARG A 58 -9.08 5.24 16.92
C ARG A 58 -9.94 3.98 16.97
N GLU A 59 -11.07 4.08 17.65
CA GLU A 59 -12.11 3.03 17.61
C GLU A 59 -12.50 2.76 16.14
N GLY A 60 -12.65 1.49 15.78
CA GLY A 60 -12.98 1.07 14.41
C GLY A 60 -11.80 1.13 13.41
N GLU A 61 -10.59 1.56 13.82
CA GLU A 61 -9.47 1.69 12.87
C GLU A 61 -8.96 0.33 12.38
N ALA A 62 -9.02 -0.69 13.21
CA ALA A 62 -8.61 -2.05 12.83
C ALA A 62 -9.52 -2.63 11.73
N GLU A 63 -10.80 -2.35 11.82
CA GLU A 63 -11.84 -2.82 10.90
C GLU A 63 -11.69 -2.24 9.50
N LEU A 64 -11.06 -1.07 9.35
CA LEU A 64 -10.80 -0.46 8.03
C LEU A 64 -9.88 -1.34 7.17
N ALA A 65 -8.90 -2.02 7.78
CA ALA A 65 -8.04 -2.95 7.07
C ALA A 65 -8.82 -4.22 6.67
N LEU A 66 -9.68 -4.75 7.54
CA LEU A 66 -10.51 -5.91 7.25
C LEU A 66 -11.53 -5.60 6.14
N PHE A 67 -12.13 -4.41 6.15
CA PHE A 67 -12.97 -3.91 5.06
C PHE A 67 -12.19 -3.87 3.74
N SER A 68 -10.96 -3.35 3.74
CA SER A 68 -10.09 -3.29 2.56
C SER A 68 -9.81 -4.68 2.00
N ILE A 69 -9.49 -5.65 2.86
CA ILE A 69 -9.26 -7.05 2.47
C ILE A 69 -10.49 -7.62 1.77
N ALA A 70 -11.67 -7.49 2.38
CA ALA A 70 -12.92 -8.00 1.81
C ALA A 70 -13.25 -7.37 0.45
N LYS A 71 -12.99 -6.06 0.28
CA LYS A 71 -13.18 -5.38 -1.00
C LYS A 71 -12.23 -5.89 -2.07
N ILE A 72 -10.95 -6.08 -1.73
CA ILE A 72 -9.93 -6.55 -2.67
C ILE A 72 -10.19 -8.02 -3.07
N GLN A 73 -10.57 -8.87 -2.13
CA GLN A 73 -10.92 -10.26 -2.42
C GLN A 73 -12.14 -10.39 -3.34
N LYS A 74 -13.08 -9.44 -3.23
CA LYS A 74 -14.29 -9.41 -4.07
C LYS A 74 -14.07 -8.80 -5.45
N ASN A 75 -13.32 -7.70 -5.54
CA ASN A 75 -13.25 -6.85 -6.74
C ASN A 75 -11.92 -6.99 -7.49
N GLY A 76 -10.94 -7.67 -6.91
CA GLY A 76 -9.55 -7.54 -7.32
C GLY A 76 -8.90 -6.26 -6.79
N GLY A 77 -7.58 -6.24 -6.73
CA GLY A 77 -6.85 -5.04 -6.33
C GLY A 77 -5.62 -5.28 -5.47
N ILE A 78 -5.17 -4.22 -4.80
CA ILE A 78 -3.92 -4.19 -4.04
C ILE A 78 -4.17 -3.55 -2.67
N LEU A 79 -3.75 -4.23 -1.59
CA LEU A 79 -3.62 -3.63 -0.27
C LEU A 79 -2.15 -3.35 0.03
N GLU A 80 -1.84 -2.11 0.34
CA GLU A 80 -0.51 -1.68 0.77
C GLU A 80 -0.45 -1.55 2.28
N HIS A 81 0.54 -2.22 2.91
CA HIS A 81 0.74 -2.10 4.35
C HIS A 81 2.23 -2.28 4.71
N PRO A 82 2.72 -1.68 5.82
CA PRO A 82 4.10 -1.88 6.26
C PRO A 82 4.45 -3.36 6.42
N SER A 83 5.66 -3.78 6.04
CA SER A 83 6.07 -5.19 6.09
C SER A 83 6.02 -5.80 7.51
N GLY A 84 6.15 -4.97 8.55
CA GLY A 84 6.00 -5.38 9.96
C GLY A 84 4.55 -5.46 10.45
N SER A 85 3.55 -5.37 9.57
CA SER A 85 2.14 -5.46 9.96
C SER A 85 1.73 -6.90 10.30
N ARG A 86 0.96 -7.03 11.38
CA ARG A 86 0.37 -8.30 11.81
C ARG A 86 -0.82 -8.76 10.97
N LEU A 87 -1.29 -7.93 10.02
CA LEU A 87 -2.31 -8.36 9.04
C LEU A 87 -1.83 -9.59 8.27
N PHE A 88 -0.54 -9.60 7.88
CA PHE A 88 0.08 -10.72 7.21
C PHE A 88 0.34 -11.85 8.23
N GLY A 89 -0.03 -13.05 7.88
CA GLY A 89 -0.04 -14.21 8.78
C GLY A 89 -1.26 -14.32 9.71
N GLN A 90 -2.02 -13.22 9.94
CA GLN A 90 -3.28 -13.30 10.71
C GLN A 90 -4.53 -13.30 9.81
N HIS A 91 -4.57 -12.47 8.80
CA HIS A 91 -5.71 -12.28 7.89
C HIS A 91 -5.35 -12.38 6.42
N LEU A 92 -4.09 -12.25 6.10
CA LEU A 92 -3.53 -12.30 4.74
C LEU A 92 -2.40 -13.32 4.69
N PRO A 93 -2.17 -13.96 3.52
CA PRO A 93 -1.07 -14.89 3.35
C PRO A 93 0.28 -14.19 3.54
N ASP A 94 1.27 -14.89 4.04
CA ASP A 94 2.64 -14.40 4.07
C ASP A 94 3.28 -14.42 2.68
N VAL A 95 4.47 -13.82 2.56
CA VAL A 95 5.18 -13.76 1.27
C VAL A 95 5.45 -15.16 0.73
N GLY A 96 5.01 -15.41 -0.50
CA GLY A 96 5.13 -16.71 -1.17
C GLY A 96 3.93 -17.64 -0.99
N GLU A 97 2.97 -17.28 -0.17
CA GLU A 97 1.74 -18.03 0.05
C GLU A 97 0.56 -17.43 -0.75
N HIS A 98 -0.51 -18.22 -0.87
CA HIS A 98 -1.77 -17.80 -1.49
C HIS A 98 -2.93 -18.11 -0.53
N ASP A 99 -3.98 -17.29 -0.62
CA ASP A 99 -5.24 -17.57 0.07
C ASP A 99 -6.26 -18.29 -0.84
N GLN A 100 -7.40 -18.62 -0.26
CA GLN A 100 -8.51 -19.28 -0.97
C GLN A 100 -9.16 -18.44 -2.08
N TYR A 101 -8.87 -17.12 -2.13
CA TYR A 101 -9.37 -16.19 -3.14
C TYR A 101 -8.38 -16.00 -4.30
N GLY A 102 -7.26 -16.75 -4.29
CA GLY A 102 -6.16 -16.60 -5.24
C GLY A 102 -5.30 -15.35 -4.99
N GLY A 103 -5.51 -14.68 -3.86
CA GLY A 103 -4.68 -13.56 -3.45
C GLY A 103 -3.32 -14.03 -2.92
N PHE A 104 -2.30 -13.22 -3.12
CA PHE A 104 -0.93 -13.49 -2.68
C PHE A 104 -0.23 -12.24 -2.19
N THR A 105 0.85 -12.41 -1.45
CA THR A 105 1.65 -11.31 -0.91
C THR A 105 3.03 -11.27 -1.54
N ILE A 106 3.45 -10.05 -1.92
CA ILE A 106 4.83 -9.73 -2.27
C ILE A 106 5.40 -8.68 -1.31
N GLU A 107 6.71 -8.63 -1.17
CA GLU A 107 7.40 -7.58 -0.42
C GLU A 107 8.23 -6.71 -1.36
N ILE A 108 8.12 -5.40 -1.17
CA ILE A 108 8.84 -4.37 -1.90
C ILE A 108 9.50 -3.40 -0.93
N ASP A 109 10.42 -2.57 -1.42
CA ASP A 109 10.85 -1.36 -0.72
C ASP A 109 10.37 -0.14 -1.53
N GLN A 110 9.58 0.74 -0.90
CA GLN A 110 9.11 1.95 -1.59
C GLN A 110 10.27 2.88 -2.00
N TYR A 111 11.45 2.69 -1.44
CA TYR A 111 12.67 3.39 -1.85
C TYR A 111 13.02 3.11 -3.32
N ASP A 112 12.83 1.89 -3.79
CA ASP A 112 13.06 1.51 -5.19
C ASP A 112 12.09 2.23 -6.16
N PHE A 113 10.97 2.74 -5.63
CA PHE A 113 9.98 3.55 -6.33
C PHE A 113 10.14 5.07 -6.10
N GLY A 114 11.25 5.51 -5.50
CA GLY A 114 11.56 6.92 -5.29
C GLY A 114 11.10 7.50 -3.95
N HIS A 115 10.77 6.67 -2.96
CA HIS A 115 10.56 7.15 -1.60
C HIS A 115 11.87 7.67 -1.00
N VAL A 116 11.81 8.71 -0.18
CA VAL A 116 12.98 9.39 0.41
C VAL A 116 13.75 8.54 1.44
N ALA A 117 13.19 7.40 1.86
CA ALA A 117 13.81 6.48 2.80
C ALA A 117 13.39 5.04 2.49
N HIS A 118 14.19 4.07 2.91
CA HIS A 118 13.76 2.68 2.91
C HIS A 118 12.45 2.52 3.69
N LYS A 119 11.45 2.01 3.02
CA LYS A 119 10.10 1.78 3.56
C LYS A 119 9.64 0.39 3.12
N PRO A 120 10.12 -0.68 3.81
CA PRO A 120 9.72 -2.05 3.52
C PRO A 120 8.20 -2.19 3.64
N THR A 121 7.59 -2.70 2.60
CA THR A 121 6.15 -2.72 2.40
C THR A 121 5.72 -4.06 1.84
N LYS A 122 4.66 -4.64 2.38
CA LYS A 122 3.99 -5.79 1.80
C LYS A 122 2.78 -5.34 1.00
N LEU A 123 2.61 -5.93 -0.17
CA LEU A 123 1.45 -5.76 -1.05
C LEU A 123 0.70 -7.09 -1.09
N TYR A 124 -0.55 -7.09 -0.61
CA TYR A 124 -1.48 -8.17 -0.89
C TYR A 124 -2.20 -7.86 -2.19
N ILE A 125 -2.20 -8.80 -3.13
CA ILE A 125 -2.71 -8.63 -4.49
C ILE A 125 -3.67 -9.78 -4.77
N CYS A 126 -4.86 -9.44 -5.26
CA CYS A 126 -5.89 -10.41 -5.67
C CYS A 126 -6.48 -10.01 -7.02
N GLY A 127 -6.85 -10.99 -7.85
CA GLY A 127 -7.44 -10.74 -9.19
C GLY A 127 -6.45 -10.82 -10.36
N ILE A 128 -5.19 -11.19 -10.10
CA ILE A 128 -4.17 -11.42 -11.13
C ILE A 128 -3.21 -12.52 -10.66
N ASP A 129 -2.66 -13.30 -11.59
CA ASP A 129 -1.62 -14.27 -11.24
C ASP A 129 -0.27 -13.57 -11.00
N LYS A 130 0.51 -14.06 -10.06
CA LYS A 130 1.82 -13.49 -9.74
C LYS A 130 2.76 -13.40 -10.94
N LYS A 131 2.71 -14.38 -11.86
CA LYS A 131 3.53 -14.43 -13.08
C LYS A 131 3.20 -13.32 -14.08
N ASP A 132 2.01 -12.75 -14.00
CA ASP A 132 1.52 -11.70 -14.92
C ASP A 132 1.75 -10.29 -14.35
N LEU A 133 2.35 -10.17 -13.16
CA LEU A 133 2.71 -8.86 -12.60
C LEU A 133 3.75 -8.16 -13.49
N PRO A 134 3.65 -6.84 -13.62
CA PRO A 134 4.73 -6.05 -14.21
C PRO A 134 6.04 -6.27 -13.46
N GLU A 135 7.17 -6.17 -14.16
CA GLU A 135 8.48 -6.27 -13.55
C GLU A 135 8.67 -5.18 -12.48
N LEU A 136 9.21 -5.58 -11.33
CA LEU A 136 9.55 -4.63 -10.27
C LEU A 136 10.81 -3.85 -10.68
N PRO A 137 10.96 -2.59 -10.25
CA PRO A 137 12.19 -1.86 -10.46
C PRO A 137 13.37 -2.60 -9.83
N PRO A 138 14.59 -2.46 -10.40
CA PRO A 138 15.79 -3.03 -9.81
C PRO A 138 15.96 -2.48 -8.39
N ARG A 139 16.35 -3.37 -7.47
CA ARG A 139 16.56 -2.98 -6.08
C ARG A 139 17.73 -2.01 -5.99
N ASP A 140 17.46 -0.80 -5.52
CA ASP A 140 18.50 0.18 -5.28
C ASP A 140 19.16 -0.09 -3.92
N LEU A 141 20.33 -0.68 -3.96
CA LEU A 141 21.16 -0.93 -2.78
C LEU A 141 22.07 0.25 -2.42
N THR A 142 22.02 1.34 -3.20
CA THR A 142 22.83 2.53 -2.92
C THR A 142 22.27 3.27 -1.71
N ILE A 143 23.19 3.75 -0.89
CA ILE A 143 22.88 4.56 0.28
C ILE A 143 22.83 6.00 -0.15
N HIS A 144 21.63 6.51 -0.46
CA HIS A 144 21.48 7.94 -0.72
C HIS A 144 21.46 8.73 0.58
N TYR A 145 22.38 9.68 0.69
CA TYR A 145 22.42 10.63 1.80
C TYR A 145 21.52 11.81 1.44
N CYS A 146 20.47 12.03 2.23
CA CYS A 146 19.72 13.27 2.17
C CYS A 146 20.39 14.32 3.05
N ASP A 147 19.92 15.56 2.99
CA ASP A 147 20.38 16.75 3.67
C ASP A 147 21.47 16.56 4.75
N LYS A 148 22.59 17.23 4.62
CA LYS A 148 23.73 17.21 5.56
C LYS A 148 24.43 15.83 5.73
N GLY A 149 24.44 14.99 4.71
CA GLY A 149 25.15 13.70 4.75
C GLY A 149 24.56 12.65 5.68
N LYS A 150 23.29 12.78 6.08
CA LYS A 150 22.60 11.79 6.91
C LYS A 150 21.52 11.08 6.12
N ARG A 151 21.40 9.77 6.32
CA ARG A 151 20.30 8.95 5.76
C ARG A 151 18.97 9.32 6.42
N ARG A 152 17.88 9.23 5.68
CA ARG A 152 16.55 9.29 6.30
C ARG A 152 16.10 7.93 6.80
N SER A 153 15.33 7.93 7.87
CA SER A 153 14.73 6.72 8.44
C SER A 153 13.25 6.96 8.73
N ILE A 154 12.41 5.98 8.39
CA ILE A 154 11.00 5.98 8.81
C ILE A 154 10.83 5.50 10.26
N ALA A 155 11.70 4.64 10.75
CA ALA A 155 11.74 4.23 12.14
C ALA A 155 12.47 5.29 12.98
N GLY A 156 12.07 5.45 14.22
CA GLY A 156 12.57 6.45 15.19
C GLY A 156 14.06 6.81 15.16
N ASN A 157 14.70 6.99 16.30
CA ASN A 157 16.10 7.43 16.37
C ASN A 157 17.07 6.29 15.97
N VAL A 158 17.36 6.18 14.68
CA VAL A 158 18.44 5.32 14.18
C VAL A 158 19.72 6.16 14.12
N ARG A 159 20.80 5.68 14.74
CA ARG A 159 22.09 6.38 14.78
C ARG A 159 22.58 6.72 13.38
N GLY A 160 22.97 7.97 13.14
CA GLY A 160 23.45 8.43 11.84
C GLY A 160 22.36 8.72 10.80
N THR A 161 21.07 8.72 11.20
CA THR A 161 19.97 9.04 10.31
C THR A 161 19.19 10.27 10.78
N THR A 162 18.44 10.89 9.85
CA THR A 162 17.43 11.90 10.16
C THR A 162 16.04 11.27 10.06
N ARG A 163 15.20 11.47 11.07
CA ARG A 163 13.83 10.95 11.04
C ARG A 163 13.01 11.62 9.95
N CYS A 164 12.29 10.83 9.19
CA CYS A 164 11.29 11.34 8.25
C CYS A 164 10.18 12.11 8.98
N THR A 165 9.70 13.19 8.38
CA THR A 165 8.47 13.87 8.83
C THR A 165 7.28 12.92 8.69
N GLN A 166 6.15 13.24 9.33
CA GLN A 166 4.93 12.45 9.16
C GLN A 166 4.51 12.39 7.69
N TYR A 167 4.53 13.51 6.99
CA TYR A 167 4.26 13.58 5.56
C TYR A 167 5.12 12.59 4.77
N GLN A 168 6.46 12.61 4.97
CA GLN A 168 7.38 11.71 4.28
C GLN A 168 7.16 10.22 4.58
N ARG A 169 6.66 9.88 5.76
CA ARG A 169 6.36 8.49 6.13
C ARG A 169 5.08 7.95 5.48
N GLU A 170 4.11 8.83 5.28
CA GLU A 170 2.76 8.46 4.86
C GLU A 170 2.53 8.66 3.36
N TYR A 171 3.44 9.34 2.68
CA TYR A 171 3.31 9.62 1.26
C TYR A 171 3.58 8.36 0.42
N THR A 172 2.83 8.21 -0.67
CA THR A 172 3.02 7.14 -1.66
C THR A 172 3.79 7.70 -2.87
N PRO A 173 4.95 7.13 -3.25
CA PRO A 173 5.72 7.59 -4.40
C PRO A 173 4.93 7.50 -5.71
N GLU A 174 5.10 8.46 -6.60
CA GLU A 174 4.40 8.49 -7.88
C GLU A 174 4.70 7.25 -8.75
N LYS A 175 5.96 6.78 -8.78
CA LYS A 175 6.34 5.55 -9.50
C LYS A 175 5.66 4.30 -8.92
N LEU A 176 5.33 4.29 -7.62
CA LEU A 176 4.58 3.19 -7.02
C LEU A 176 3.10 3.26 -7.46
N ILE A 177 2.55 4.47 -7.58
CA ILE A 177 1.20 4.65 -8.14
C ILE A 177 1.16 4.21 -9.61
N ASP A 178 2.20 4.50 -10.41
CA ASP A 178 2.33 4.04 -11.80
C ASP A 178 2.36 2.50 -11.88
N TYR A 179 3.08 1.87 -10.94
CA TYR A 179 3.11 0.41 -10.84
C TYR A 179 1.72 -0.15 -10.49
N PHE A 180 1.03 0.41 -9.51
CA PHE A 180 -0.33 -0.01 -9.16
C PHE A 180 -1.30 0.17 -10.32
N GLU A 181 -1.21 1.27 -11.04
CA GLU A 181 -2.02 1.52 -12.24
C GLU A 181 -1.78 0.46 -13.31
N SER A 182 -0.52 0.06 -13.51
CA SER A 182 -0.16 -1.00 -14.46
C SER A 182 -0.76 -2.36 -14.06
N VAL A 183 -0.70 -2.71 -12.78
CA VAL A 183 -1.31 -3.94 -12.26
C VAL A 183 -2.84 -3.93 -12.43
N LEU A 184 -3.51 -2.83 -12.07
CA LEU A 184 -4.97 -2.74 -12.20
C LEU A 184 -5.44 -2.78 -13.67
N LYS A 185 -4.66 -2.22 -14.61
CA LYS A 185 -4.95 -2.33 -16.06
C LYS A 185 -4.95 -3.78 -16.54
N LEU A 186 -4.03 -4.60 -16.03
CA LEU A 186 -3.96 -6.02 -16.38
C LEU A 186 -5.13 -6.82 -15.79
N MET A 187 -5.62 -6.46 -14.59
CA MET A 187 -6.80 -7.08 -13.98
C MET A 187 -8.05 -6.80 -14.84
N ASP A 188 -8.25 -5.56 -15.26
CA ASP A 188 -9.40 -5.15 -16.08
C ASP A 188 -9.45 -5.88 -17.43
N GLN A 189 -8.29 -6.06 -18.07
CA GLN A 189 -8.20 -6.77 -19.36
C GLN A 189 -8.56 -8.26 -19.25
N LYS A 190 -8.44 -8.88 -18.08
CA LYS A 190 -8.83 -10.27 -17.86
C LYS A 190 -10.35 -10.45 -17.72
N GLU A 191 -11.06 -9.50 -17.11
CA GLU A 191 -12.52 -9.53 -17.01
C GLU A 191 -13.22 -9.44 -18.37
N ILE A 192 -12.58 -8.79 -19.36
CA ILE A 192 -13.15 -8.62 -20.71
C ILE A 192 -13.03 -9.91 -21.56
N LYS A 193 -12.25 -10.90 -21.14
CA LYS A 193 -11.96 -12.13 -21.91
C LYS A 193 -12.80 -13.35 -21.52
N ILE A 194 -13.78 -13.19 -20.60
CA ILE A 194 -14.75 -14.19 -20.22
C ILE A 194 -16.10 -13.87 -20.87
#